data_e039ab12a731db2c2454584fc021c840
#
_entry.id   e039ab12a731db2c2454584fc021c840
#
_cell.length_a   1.000
_cell.length_b   1.000
_cell.length_c   1.000
_cell.angle_alpha   90.00
_cell.angle_beta   90.00
_cell.angle_gamma   90.00
#
_symmetry.space_group_name_H-M   'P 1'
#
loop_
_entity.id
_entity.type
_entity.pdbx_description
1 polymer ?
#
loop_
_entity_poly.entity_id
_entity_poly.type
_entity_poly.pdbx_seq_one_letter_code
_entity_poly.pdbx_strand_id
1 'polypeptide(L)'
;LWQTIEDVLFGKSLNNFGTAFALEETGMRARTFVHNNGASDGILGWFKSKPFAATPPSIVPADTRAYSVTGLNAKAINQSINKLLTLAQSFMALQGQEANPREMFEEMMGFKISDLLSSIGNRVHTFGSGQAAGIENPLGDTTVVVELSNDTPWKNLINKAIELSGGALEPKKYMGRDVFIM
;
A
#
# COMPACT_ATOMS: atom_id res chain seq x y z
N LEU A 1 14.82 16.57 -11.23
CA LEU A 1 13.52 16.21 -10.63
C LEU A 1 13.18 14.75 -10.87
N TRP A 2 13.14 14.28 -12.15
CA TRP A 2 12.81 12.89 -12.48
C TRP A 2 13.75 11.89 -11.80
N GLN A 3 15.04 12.09 -11.93
CA GLN A 3 16.06 11.25 -11.29
C GLN A 3 15.91 11.19 -9.75
N THR A 4 15.49 12.30 -9.12
CA THR A 4 15.24 12.33 -7.68
C THR A 4 14.00 11.51 -7.30
N ILE A 5 12.96 11.55 -8.12
CA ILE A 5 11.75 10.72 -7.94
C ILE A 5 12.10 9.24 -8.12
N GLU A 6 12.89 8.89 -9.15
CA GLU A 6 13.38 7.53 -9.35
C GLU A 6 14.20 7.04 -8.16
N ASP A 7 15.12 7.85 -7.64
CA ASP A 7 15.92 7.52 -6.46
C ASP A 7 15.07 7.29 -5.20
N VAL A 8 13.97 8.04 -5.04
CA VAL A 8 13.04 7.87 -3.91
C VAL A 8 12.17 6.62 -4.06
N LEU A 9 11.64 6.37 -5.25
CA LEU A 9 10.71 5.26 -5.49
C LEU A 9 11.43 3.93 -5.67
N PHE A 10 12.49 3.91 -6.47
CA PHE A 10 13.15 2.67 -6.86
C PHE A 10 14.47 2.43 -6.11
N GLY A 11 15.01 3.47 -5.46
CA GLY A 11 16.31 3.42 -4.83
C GLY A 11 17.43 3.26 -5.85
N LYS A 12 18.69 3.38 -5.38
CA LYS A 12 19.88 3.09 -6.20
C LYS A 12 20.25 1.61 -6.20
N SER A 13 19.40 0.79 -5.63
CA SER A 13 19.69 -0.62 -5.32
C SER A 13 19.15 -1.59 -6.36
N LEU A 14 18.19 -1.20 -7.18
CA LEU A 14 17.61 -2.06 -8.22
C LEU A 14 18.54 -2.11 -9.44
N ASN A 15 19.25 -3.23 -9.61
CA ASN A 15 20.14 -3.40 -10.76
C ASN A 15 19.43 -4.08 -11.93
N ASN A 16 18.77 -5.20 -11.67
CA ASN A 16 18.03 -5.94 -12.68
C ASN A 16 17.00 -6.87 -12.05
N PHE A 17 16.09 -7.36 -12.86
CA PHE A 17 15.17 -8.42 -12.49
C PHE A 17 15.10 -9.47 -13.59
N GLY A 18 14.71 -10.68 -13.25
CA GLY A 18 14.49 -11.77 -14.19
C GLY A 18 13.36 -12.67 -13.70
N THR A 19 12.63 -13.25 -14.62
CA THR A 19 11.59 -14.24 -14.32
C THR A 19 11.88 -15.52 -15.09
N ALA A 20 11.87 -16.65 -14.38
CA ALA A 20 11.97 -17.99 -14.93
C ALA A 20 10.64 -18.72 -14.76
N PHE A 21 10.22 -19.43 -15.81
CA PHE A 21 9.05 -20.29 -15.81
C PHE A 21 9.48 -21.74 -15.95
N ALA A 22 8.90 -22.62 -15.18
CA ALA A 22 9.07 -24.06 -15.31
C ALA A 22 7.69 -24.73 -15.37
N LEU A 23 7.52 -25.69 -16.29
CA LEU A 23 6.37 -26.59 -16.31
C LEU A 23 6.71 -27.78 -15.40
N GLU A 24 5.81 -28.08 -14.49
CA GLU A 24 5.90 -29.22 -13.56
C GLU A 24 4.68 -30.12 -13.78
N GLU A 25 4.72 -31.34 -13.29
CA GLU A 25 3.60 -32.32 -13.45
C GLU A 25 2.28 -31.77 -12.89
N THR A 26 2.34 -30.94 -11.84
CA THR A 26 1.17 -30.38 -11.16
C THR A 26 0.79 -28.97 -11.61
N GLY A 27 1.52 -28.39 -12.59
CA GLY A 27 1.25 -27.04 -13.07
C GLY A 27 2.48 -26.27 -13.52
N MET A 28 2.36 -24.95 -13.51
CA MET A 28 3.44 -24.05 -13.90
C MET A 28 4.00 -23.35 -12.66
N ARG A 29 5.32 -23.35 -12.53
CA ARG A 29 6.03 -22.56 -11.53
C ARG A 29 6.68 -21.33 -12.16
N ALA A 30 6.40 -20.15 -11.62
CA ALA A 30 7.10 -18.92 -11.93
C ALA A 30 8.02 -18.54 -10.76
N ARG A 31 9.25 -18.11 -11.08
CA ARG A 31 10.18 -17.55 -10.11
C ARG A 31 10.68 -16.21 -10.62
N THR A 32 10.48 -15.17 -9.82
CA THR A 32 11.01 -13.83 -10.12
C THR A 32 12.20 -13.54 -9.21
N PHE A 33 13.27 -13.09 -9.79
CA PHE A 33 14.48 -12.67 -9.09
C PHE A 33 14.63 -11.17 -9.25
N VAL A 34 14.88 -10.50 -8.15
CA VAL A 34 15.24 -9.09 -8.13
C VAL A 34 16.66 -8.98 -7.60
N HIS A 35 17.58 -8.54 -8.46
CA HIS A 35 18.96 -8.31 -8.07
C HIS A 35 19.09 -6.89 -7.55
N ASN A 36 19.41 -6.75 -6.29
CA ASN A 36 19.76 -5.50 -5.65
C ASN A 36 21.17 -5.57 -5.04
N ASN A 37 21.79 -4.44 -4.83
CA ASN A 37 23.12 -4.32 -4.21
C ASN A 37 23.09 -4.40 -2.67
N GLY A 38 22.03 -4.96 -2.09
CA GLY A 38 21.86 -5.12 -0.64
C GLY A 38 21.20 -3.92 0.05
N ALA A 39 21.05 -2.80 -0.62
CA ALA A 39 20.26 -1.70 -0.09
C ALA A 39 18.78 -2.08 -0.08
N SER A 40 18.01 -1.55 0.84
CA SER A 40 16.58 -1.79 1.00
C SER A 40 15.83 -0.47 1.11
N ASP A 41 16.24 0.48 0.30
CA ASP A 41 15.59 1.77 0.10
C ASP A 41 14.58 1.71 -1.06
N GLY A 42 13.75 2.72 -1.16
CA GLY A 42 12.68 2.77 -2.15
C GLY A 42 11.62 1.69 -1.95
N ILE A 43 10.90 1.38 -3.02
CA ILE A 43 9.77 0.44 -3.02
C ILE A 43 10.18 -0.99 -2.63
N LEU A 44 11.41 -1.42 -2.91
CA LEU A 44 11.91 -2.73 -2.48
C LEU A 44 11.98 -2.85 -0.97
N GLY A 45 12.30 -1.75 -0.28
CA GLY A 45 12.29 -1.69 1.17
C GLY A 45 10.91 -1.88 1.78
N TRP A 46 9.83 -1.50 1.06
CA TRP A 46 8.46 -1.63 1.53
C TRP A 46 8.05 -3.10 1.75
N PHE A 47 8.60 -4.01 0.95
CA PHE A 47 8.28 -5.43 0.98
C PHE A 47 9.31 -6.27 1.75
N LYS A 48 10.32 -5.63 2.34
CA LYS A 48 11.31 -6.31 3.18
C LYS A 48 10.73 -6.58 4.56
N SER A 49 10.17 -7.76 4.72
CA SER A 49 9.60 -8.22 5.98
C SER A 49 10.32 -9.45 6.53
N LYS A 50 10.08 -9.78 7.81
CA LYS A 50 10.49 -11.07 8.36
C LYS A 50 9.61 -12.17 7.77
N PRO A 51 10.13 -13.41 7.62
CA PRO A 51 9.32 -14.55 7.23
C PRO A 51 8.10 -14.70 8.15
N PHE A 52 6.95 -15.03 7.58
CA PHE A 52 5.69 -15.25 8.29
C PHE A 52 4.91 -16.39 7.62
N ALA A 53 3.96 -16.99 8.36
CA ALA A 53 3.07 -17.99 7.82
C ALA A 53 2.01 -17.33 6.91
N ALA A 54 1.80 -17.88 5.72
CA ALA A 54 0.81 -17.42 4.76
C ALA A 54 -0.59 -17.98 5.08
N THR A 55 -1.05 -17.82 6.33
CA THR A 55 -2.36 -18.31 6.75
C THR A 55 -3.42 -17.27 6.41
N PRO A 56 -4.47 -17.65 5.62
CA PRO A 56 -5.57 -16.75 5.33
C PRO A 56 -6.29 -16.34 6.62
N PRO A 57 -6.58 -15.05 6.81
CA PRO A 57 -7.42 -14.61 7.93
C PRO A 57 -8.88 -15.05 7.71
N SER A 58 -9.66 -15.12 8.79
CA SER A 58 -11.07 -15.59 8.76
C SER A 58 -12.00 -14.76 7.87
N ILE A 59 -11.59 -13.58 7.45
CA ILE A 59 -12.34 -12.73 6.50
C ILE A 59 -12.26 -13.25 5.06
N VAL A 60 -11.29 -14.12 4.73
CA VAL A 60 -11.14 -14.69 3.39
C VAL A 60 -12.23 -15.76 3.20
N PRO A 61 -13.12 -15.61 2.19
CA PRO A 61 -14.16 -16.58 1.92
C PRO A 61 -13.59 -17.96 1.58
N ALA A 62 -14.33 -19.03 1.95
CA ALA A 62 -13.88 -20.41 1.72
C ALA A 62 -13.82 -20.79 0.22
N ASP A 63 -14.59 -20.12 -0.62
CA ASP A 63 -14.64 -20.30 -2.08
C ASP A 63 -13.62 -19.44 -2.84
N THR A 64 -12.72 -18.75 -2.14
CA THR A 64 -11.65 -17.96 -2.73
C THR A 64 -10.75 -18.84 -3.62
N ARG A 65 -10.57 -18.43 -4.87
CA ARG A 65 -9.73 -19.15 -5.86
C ARG A 65 -8.30 -18.62 -5.92
N ALA A 66 -8.12 -17.35 -5.60
CA ALA A 66 -6.82 -16.70 -5.58
C ALA A 66 -6.60 -16.02 -4.23
N TYR A 67 -5.50 -16.37 -3.58
CA TYR A 67 -5.08 -15.74 -2.32
C TYR A 67 -3.59 -15.48 -2.35
N SER A 68 -3.19 -14.29 -1.93
CA SER A 68 -1.80 -13.99 -1.66
C SER A 68 -1.66 -13.15 -0.38
N VAL A 69 -0.49 -13.23 0.22
CA VAL A 69 -0.12 -12.39 1.35
C VAL A 69 1.28 -11.82 1.13
N THR A 70 1.40 -10.53 1.31
CA THR A 70 2.65 -9.78 1.13
C THR A 70 3.04 -9.11 2.44
N GLY A 71 4.30 -9.29 2.84
CA GLY A 71 4.84 -8.59 4.00
C GLY A 71 5.08 -7.12 3.69
N LEU A 72 4.76 -6.25 4.64
CA LEU A 72 5.00 -4.81 4.56
C LEU A 72 6.01 -4.36 5.61
N ASN A 73 6.76 -3.34 5.25
CA ASN A 73 7.66 -2.61 6.15
C ASN A 73 7.17 -1.15 6.28
N ALA A 74 6.26 -0.93 7.23
CA ALA A 74 5.66 0.39 7.47
C ALA A 74 6.72 1.50 7.71
N LYS A 75 7.85 1.16 8.35
CA LYS A 75 8.96 2.10 8.54
C LYS A 75 9.57 2.56 7.22
N ALA A 76 9.82 1.63 6.29
CA ALA A 76 10.36 1.96 4.97
C ALA A 76 9.37 2.77 4.13
N ILE A 77 8.07 2.45 4.21
CA ILE A 77 7.00 3.22 3.57
C ILE A 77 6.99 4.65 4.09
N ASN A 78 6.99 4.84 5.42
CA ASN A 78 7.02 6.16 6.05
C ASN A 78 8.26 6.96 5.63
N GLN A 79 9.43 6.35 5.57
CA GLN A 79 10.65 7.00 5.11
C GLN A 79 10.55 7.48 3.65
N SER A 80 9.97 6.66 2.76
CA SER A 80 9.78 7.02 1.36
C SER A 80 8.78 8.18 1.21
N ILE A 81 7.66 8.14 1.94
CA ILE A 81 6.67 9.23 1.94
C ILE A 81 7.29 10.53 2.46
N ASN A 82 8.06 10.48 3.55
CA ASN A 82 8.74 11.66 4.06
C ASN A 82 9.72 12.26 3.04
N LYS A 83 10.46 11.43 2.31
CA LYS A 83 11.35 11.90 1.23
C LYS A 83 10.56 12.59 0.11
N LEU A 84 9.42 12.02 -0.31
CA LEU A 84 8.54 12.62 -1.33
C LEU A 84 7.97 13.96 -0.87
N LEU A 85 7.51 14.05 0.38
CA LEU A 85 7.01 15.31 0.94
C LEU A 85 8.09 16.39 1.03
N THR A 86 9.32 16.01 1.43
CA THR A 86 10.48 16.94 1.43
C THR A 86 10.81 17.41 0.01
N LEU A 87 10.73 16.53 -0.97
CA LEU A 87 10.94 16.90 -2.37
C LEU A 87 9.85 17.87 -2.86
N ALA A 88 8.57 17.60 -2.54
CA ALA A 88 7.47 18.49 -2.86
C ALA A 88 7.64 19.87 -2.22
N GLN A 89 8.04 19.93 -0.94
CA GLN A 89 8.34 21.18 -0.24
C GLN A 89 9.47 21.97 -0.93
N SER A 90 10.55 21.28 -1.31
CA SER A 90 11.67 21.92 -2.03
C SER A 90 11.23 22.51 -3.37
N PHE A 91 10.32 21.82 -4.09
CA PHE A 91 9.76 22.29 -5.34
C PHE A 91 8.86 23.52 -5.16
N MET A 92 8.02 23.53 -4.12
CA MET A 92 7.18 24.69 -3.78
C MET A 92 8.02 25.91 -3.39
N ALA A 93 9.10 25.69 -2.62
CA ALA A 93 10.03 26.75 -2.26
C ALA A 93 10.71 27.38 -3.50
N LEU A 94 11.06 26.60 -4.52
CA LEU A 94 11.58 27.12 -5.79
C LEU A 94 10.58 27.99 -6.55
N GLN A 95 9.29 27.80 -6.30
CA GLN A 95 8.21 28.62 -6.85
C GLN A 95 7.85 29.83 -5.97
N GLY A 96 8.63 30.10 -4.93
CA GLY A 96 8.37 31.19 -3.98
C GLY A 96 7.24 30.92 -2.99
N GLN A 97 6.82 29.66 -2.85
CA GLN A 97 5.79 29.24 -1.89
C GLN A 97 6.47 28.64 -0.65
N GLU A 98 6.38 29.33 0.48
CA GLU A 98 6.91 28.83 1.77
C GLU A 98 5.92 27.86 2.47
N ALA A 99 5.10 27.14 1.72
CA ALA A 99 4.13 26.22 2.28
C ALA A 99 4.77 24.84 2.57
N ASN A 100 4.37 24.23 3.69
CA ASN A 100 4.73 22.86 4.02
C ASN A 100 3.57 21.92 3.60
N PRO A 101 3.71 21.13 2.52
CA PRO A 101 2.63 20.26 2.03
C PRO A 101 2.14 19.28 3.09
N ARG A 102 3.04 18.84 3.97
CA ARG A 102 2.68 17.92 5.05
C ARG A 102 1.79 18.60 6.08
N GLU A 103 2.19 19.77 6.57
CA GLU A 103 1.42 20.54 7.56
C GLU A 103 0.04 20.90 7.01
N MET A 104 -0.01 21.38 5.76
CA MET A 104 -1.29 21.68 5.10
C MET A 104 -2.22 20.45 5.05
N PHE A 105 -1.68 19.29 4.69
CA PHE A 105 -2.48 18.06 4.68
C PHE A 105 -2.90 17.65 6.09
N GLU A 106 -1.98 17.66 7.06
CA GLU A 106 -2.26 17.24 8.45
C GLU A 106 -3.27 18.20 9.12
N GLU A 107 -3.22 19.50 8.84
CA GLU A 107 -4.21 20.48 9.30
C GLU A 107 -5.58 20.25 8.65
N MET A 108 -5.63 20.06 7.34
CA MET A 108 -6.88 19.80 6.62
C MET A 108 -7.56 18.52 7.09
N MET A 109 -6.77 17.48 7.33
CA MET A 109 -7.28 16.15 7.71
C MET A 109 -7.49 15.98 9.22
N GLY A 110 -6.85 16.82 10.05
CA GLY A 110 -6.95 16.76 11.51
C GLY A 110 -6.20 15.58 12.15
N PHE A 111 -5.26 14.95 11.45
CA PHE A 111 -4.41 13.88 11.97
C PHE A 111 -3.02 13.88 11.30
N LYS A 112 -2.04 13.24 11.95
CA LYS A 112 -0.69 13.14 11.41
C LYS A 112 -0.54 11.95 10.48
N ILE A 113 0.08 12.17 9.31
CA ILE A 113 0.42 11.11 8.35
C ILE A 113 1.27 10.02 9.03
N SER A 114 2.19 10.41 9.91
CA SER A 114 3.03 9.45 10.66
C SER A 114 2.22 8.48 11.50
N ASP A 115 1.12 8.93 12.11
CA ASP A 115 0.29 8.09 12.98
C ASP A 115 -0.48 7.07 12.13
N LEU A 116 -0.98 7.50 10.96
CA LEU A 116 -1.63 6.62 10.01
C LEU A 116 -0.66 5.53 9.51
N LEU A 117 0.53 5.94 9.05
CA LEU A 117 1.53 5.02 8.50
C LEU A 117 2.12 4.08 9.56
N SER A 118 2.32 4.55 10.79
CA SER A 118 2.80 3.70 11.88
C SER A 118 1.76 2.69 12.38
N SER A 119 0.50 2.94 12.08
CA SER A 119 -0.61 2.04 12.42
C SER A 119 -0.83 0.91 11.40
N ILE A 120 -0.18 0.97 10.23
CA ILE A 120 -0.18 -0.13 9.28
C ILE A 120 0.55 -1.32 9.90
N GLY A 121 -0.07 -2.49 9.83
CA GLY A 121 0.54 -3.75 10.22
C GLY A 121 1.60 -4.20 9.22
N ASN A 122 2.06 -5.42 9.38
CA ASN A 122 3.16 -5.94 8.60
C ASN A 122 2.72 -6.86 7.44
N ARG A 123 1.42 -6.95 7.15
CA ARG A 123 0.89 -7.80 6.09
C ARG A 123 -0.24 -7.13 5.32
N VAL A 124 -0.26 -7.43 4.01
CA VAL A 124 -1.40 -7.18 3.12
C VAL A 124 -1.84 -8.50 2.53
N HIS A 125 -3.13 -8.76 2.62
CA HIS A 125 -3.77 -9.92 2.02
C HIS A 125 -4.52 -9.47 0.78
N THR A 126 -4.41 -10.25 -0.30
CA THR A 126 -5.21 -10.06 -1.50
C THR A 126 -5.91 -11.36 -1.84
N PHE A 127 -7.18 -11.31 -2.17
CA PHE A 127 -7.96 -12.48 -2.54
C PHE A 127 -9.11 -12.13 -3.48
N GLY A 128 -9.60 -13.12 -4.19
CA GLY A 128 -10.70 -12.96 -5.13
C GLY A 128 -11.11 -14.26 -5.79
N SER A 129 -12.11 -14.21 -6.70
CA SER A 129 -12.58 -15.37 -7.46
C SER A 129 -11.62 -15.78 -8.58
N GLY A 130 -10.62 -14.96 -8.86
CA GLY A 130 -9.66 -15.16 -9.94
C GLY A 130 -10.17 -14.68 -11.30
N GLN A 131 -11.21 -13.86 -11.34
CA GLN A 131 -11.60 -13.18 -12.59
C GLN A 131 -10.51 -12.20 -13.01
N ALA A 132 -10.18 -12.22 -14.30
CA ALA A 132 -9.16 -11.35 -14.84
C ALA A 132 -9.56 -9.88 -14.70
N ALA A 133 -8.59 -9.03 -14.34
CA ALA A 133 -8.72 -7.59 -14.44
C ALA A 133 -8.98 -7.17 -15.89
N GLY A 134 -9.83 -6.18 -16.10
CA GLY A 134 -10.14 -5.60 -17.40
C GLY A 134 -9.95 -4.09 -17.41
N ILE A 135 -10.13 -3.45 -18.56
CA ILE A 135 -10.01 -2.00 -18.69
C ILE A 135 -11.03 -1.28 -17.78
N GLU A 136 -12.25 -1.82 -17.68
CA GLU A 136 -13.33 -1.25 -16.86
C GLU A 136 -13.19 -1.58 -15.36
N ASN A 137 -12.52 -2.69 -15.04
CA ASN A 137 -12.24 -3.09 -13.67
C ASN A 137 -10.79 -3.58 -13.54
N PRO A 138 -9.83 -2.66 -13.37
CA PRO A 138 -8.39 -3.01 -13.36
C PRO A 138 -7.96 -3.89 -12.19
N LEU A 139 -8.75 -3.96 -11.12
CA LEU A 139 -8.51 -4.87 -9.99
C LEU A 139 -9.28 -6.19 -10.14
N GLY A 140 -10.18 -6.31 -11.12
CA GLY A 140 -11.09 -7.45 -11.25
C GLY A 140 -11.99 -7.54 -10.03
N ASP A 141 -12.10 -8.72 -9.46
CA ASP A 141 -12.81 -9.00 -8.21
C ASP A 141 -11.87 -9.09 -6.99
N THR A 142 -10.70 -8.46 -7.09
CA THR A 142 -9.67 -8.52 -6.03
C THR A 142 -10.06 -7.69 -4.82
N THR A 143 -10.10 -8.33 -3.67
CA THR A 143 -10.20 -7.68 -2.37
C THR A 143 -8.82 -7.52 -1.77
N VAL A 144 -8.51 -6.34 -1.28
CA VAL A 144 -7.26 -6.02 -0.58
C VAL A 144 -7.56 -5.74 0.88
N VAL A 145 -6.89 -6.46 1.77
CA VAL A 145 -7.02 -6.28 3.22
C VAL A 145 -5.66 -5.97 3.81
N VAL A 146 -5.56 -4.81 4.43
CA VAL A 146 -4.34 -4.37 5.13
C VAL A 146 -4.52 -4.64 6.63
N GLU A 147 -3.59 -5.35 7.23
CA GLU A 147 -3.58 -5.49 8.69
C GLU A 147 -3.22 -4.14 9.33
N LEU A 148 -3.92 -3.81 10.40
CA LEU A 148 -3.63 -2.63 11.20
C LEU A 148 -3.14 -3.04 12.59
N SER A 149 -2.08 -2.39 13.07
CA SER A 149 -1.62 -2.50 14.45
C SER A 149 -2.46 -1.62 15.40
N ASN A 150 -3.05 -0.54 14.87
CA ASN A 150 -3.97 0.36 15.54
C ASN A 150 -4.97 0.90 14.52
N ASP A 151 -6.26 0.72 14.76
CA ASP A 151 -7.32 1.15 13.83
C ASP A 151 -7.80 2.60 14.04
N THR A 152 -7.44 3.23 15.15
CA THR A 152 -7.92 4.57 15.50
C THR A 152 -7.59 5.64 14.46
N PRO A 153 -6.35 5.76 13.94
CA PRO A 153 -6.05 6.75 12.91
C PRO A 153 -6.85 6.53 11.61
N TRP A 154 -7.13 5.27 11.26
CA TRP A 154 -7.91 4.92 10.08
C TRP A 154 -9.39 5.23 10.24
N LYS A 155 -9.95 5.00 11.44
CA LYS A 155 -11.32 5.41 11.75
C LYS A 155 -11.47 6.94 11.64
N ASN A 156 -10.50 7.70 12.14
CA ASN A 156 -10.50 9.15 12.01
C ASN A 156 -10.44 9.60 10.56
N LEU A 157 -9.57 8.97 9.73
CA LEU A 157 -9.50 9.23 8.29
C LEU A 157 -10.84 8.95 7.60
N ILE A 158 -11.46 7.80 7.87
CA ILE A 158 -12.75 7.43 7.27
C ILE A 158 -13.84 8.41 7.69
N ASN A 159 -13.93 8.75 8.97
CA ASN A 159 -14.90 9.73 9.46
C ASN A 159 -14.72 11.09 8.79
N LYS A 160 -13.47 11.53 8.62
CA LYS A 160 -13.18 12.78 7.92
C LYS A 160 -13.53 12.71 6.43
N ALA A 161 -13.27 11.59 5.78
CA ALA A 161 -13.67 11.37 4.39
C ALA A 161 -15.20 11.39 4.22
N ILE A 162 -15.95 10.80 5.17
CA ILE A 162 -17.42 10.86 5.20
C ILE A 162 -17.90 12.32 5.34
N GLU A 163 -17.33 13.06 6.28
CA GLU A 163 -17.64 14.48 6.48
C GLU A 163 -17.40 15.28 5.20
N LEU A 164 -16.23 15.12 4.57
CA LEU A 164 -15.85 15.84 3.35
C LEU A 164 -16.67 15.40 2.12
N SER A 165 -17.18 14.17 2.11
CA SER A 165 -17.98 13.64 0.98
C SER A 165 -19.38 14.23 0.91
N GLY A 166 -19.82 14.97 1.94
CA GLY A 166 -21.18 15.54 1.99
C GLY A 166 -22.28 14.48 1.99
N GLY A 167 -21.98 13.25 2.42
CA GLY A 167 -22.92 12.12 2.45
C GLY A 167 -22.85 11.18 1.26
N ALA A 168 -21.88 11.36 0.35
CA ALA A 168 -21.66 10.41 -0.77
C ALA A 168 -21.14 9.05 -0.30
N LEU A 169 -20.49 9.00 0.85
CA LEU A 169 -20.01 7.76 1.49
C LEU A 169 -21.03 7.30 2.54
N GLU A 170 -21.80 6.27 2.21
CA GLU A 170 -22.76 5.68 3.14
C GLU A 170 -22.20 4.40 3.78
N PRO A 171 -22.32 4.25 5.12
CA PRO A 171 -21.94 3.01 5.77
C PRO A 171 -22.94 1.91 5.45
N LYS A 172 -22.45 0.76 5.00
CA LYS A 172 -23.24 -0.47 4.83
C LYS A 172 -22.74 -1.54 5.78
N LYS A 173 -23.61 -2.45 6.22
CA LYS A 173 -23.21 -3.59 7.04
C LYS A 173 -22.81 -4.76 6.14
N TYR A 174 -21.59 -5.24 6.32
CA TYR A 174 -21.12 -6.46 5.70
C TYR A 174 -20.54 -7.38 6.79
N MET A 175 -21.11 -8.57 6.96
CA MET A 175 -20.70 -9.52 8.00
C MET A 175 -20.62 -8.91 9.41
N GLY A 176 -21.56 -8.00 9.75
CA GLY A 176 -21.62 -7.31 11.03
C GLY A 176 -20.62 -6.15 11.21
N ARG A 177 -19.86 -5.82 10.17
CA ARG A 177 -18.89 -4.71 10.16
C ARG A 177 -19.40 -3.58 9.27
N ASP A 178 -19.03 -2.35 9.61
CA ASP A 178 -19.29 -1.21 8.76
C ASP A 178 -18.30 -1.22 7.58
N VAL A 179 -18.82 -1.16 6.38
CA VAL A 179 -18.08 -0.97 5.13
C VAL A 179 -18.61 0.27 4.43
N PHE A 180 -17.73 1.00 3.74
CA PHE A 180 -18.09 2.18 2.99
C PHE A 180 -17.90 1.87 1.50
N ILE A 181 -18.94 2.18 0.72
CA ILE A 181 -18.95 1.93 -0.72
C ILE A 181 -19.10 3.29 -1.40
N MET A 182 -18.24 3.57 -2.35
CA MET A 182 -18.32 4.73 -3.23
C MET A 182 -19.11 4.38 -4.48
#